data_fd7906ab875b1659b6ea6688e06005d4
#
_entry.id   fd7906ab875b1659b6ea6688e06005d4
#
_cell.length_a   1.000
_cell.length_b   1.000
_cell.length_c   1.000
_cell.angle_alpha   90.00
_cell.angle_beta   90.00
_cell.angle_gamma   90.00
#
_symmetry.space_group_name_H-M   'P 1'
#
loop_
_entity.id
_entity.type
_entity.pdbx_description
1 polymer ?
#
loop_
_entity_poly.entity_id
_entity_poly.type
_entity_poly.pdbx_seq_one_letter_code
_entity_poly.pdbx_strand_id
1 'polypeptide(L)'
;EVIALEGDPNSGKTKTLNLVYALLVQAGYTQVPGVFQDLCNDDCLYVFQNSEKTVGIVTQGDYAIGDYSVKNHLTYLQSLGCDVAVCACTVGTSKQKIKDAIKAYPSHHFEPKSKSNSIAAQRIDNFNCATKIMGMI
;
A
#
# COMPACT_ATOMS: atom_id res chain seq x y z
N GLU A 1 11.23 5.22 -2.76
CA GLU A 1 10.20 5.09 -3.80
C GLU A 1 8.84 4.82 -3.16
N VAL A 2 7.79 5.42 -3.70
CA VAL A 2 6.41 5.20 -3.26
C VAL A 2 5.63 4.55 -4.39
N ILE A 3 5.00 3.42 -4.10
CA ILE A 3 4.08 2.73 -5.02
C ILE A 3 2.68 2.85 -4.41
N ALA A 4 1.78 3.53 -5.10
CA ALA A 4 0.42 3.78 -4.62
C ALA A 4 -0.60 3.01 -5.46
N LEU A 5 -1.37 2.17 -4.81
CA LEU A 5 -2.51 1.48 -5.42
C LEU A 5 -3.72 2.41 -5.40
N GLU A 6 -4.08 2.96 -6.55
CA GLU A 6 -5.07 4.02 -6.70
C GLU A 6 -6.40 3.45 -7.19
N GLY A 7 -7.48 3.77 -6.50
CA GLY A 7 -8.80 3.34 -6.92
C GLY A 7 -9.92 3.87 -6.04
N ASP A 8 -11.14 3.67 -6.52
CA ASP A 8 -12.35 4.04 -5.80
C ASP A 8 -12.46 3.29 -4.46
N PRO A 9 -13.29 3.80 -3.52
CA PRO A 9 -13.60 3.04 -2.32
C PRO A 9 -14.13 1.64 -2.67
N ASN A 10 -13.72 0.66 -1.89
CA ASN A 10 -14.16 -0.75 -2.05
C ASN A 10 -13.78 -1.38 -3.40
N SER A 11 -12.70 -0.93 -4.03
CA SER A 11 -12.19 -1.52 -5.28
C SER A 11 -11.26 -2.72 -5.05
N GLY A 12 -11.02 -3.11 -3.79
CA GLY A 12 -10.17 -4.25 -3.45
C GLY A 12 -8.73 -3.87 -3.11
N LYS A 13 -8.44 -2.61 -2.78
CA LYS A 13 -7.08 -2.15 -2.48
C LYS A 13 -6.48 -2.85 -1.27
N THR A 14 -7.22 -2.91 -0.16
CA THR A 14 -6.74 -3.58 1.06
C THR A 14 -6.44 -5.05 0.84
N LYS A 15 -7.34 -5.77 0.18
CA LYS A 15 -7.15 -7.19 -0.14
C LYS A 15 -5.96 -7.41 -1.07
N THR A 16 -5.77 -6.52 -2.04
CA THR A 16 -4.62 -6.57 -2.95
C THR A 16 -3.31 -6.40 -2.19
N LEU A 17 -3.23 -5.41 -1.30
CA LEU A 17 -2.02 -5.18 -0.52
C LEU A 17 -1.75 -6.31 0.49
N ASN A 18 -2.79 -6.97 1.00
CA ASN A 18 -2.61 -8.17 1.82
C ASN A 18 -2.04 -9.34 1.02
N LEU A 19 -2.35 -9.43 -0.28
CA LEU A 19 -1.71 -10.40 -1.15
C LEU A 19 -0.23 -10.07 -1.38
N VAL A 20 0.13 -8.80 -1.45
CA VAL A 20 1.54 -8.39 -1.52
C VAL A 20 2.30 -8.85 -0.27
N TYR A 21 1.67 -8.79 0.91
CA TYR A 21 2.23 -9.36 2.14
C TYR A 21 2.62 -10.83 1.92
N ALA A 22 1.68 -11.64 1.44
CA ALA A 22 1.93 -13.07 1.21
C ALA A 22 3.03 -13.30 0.17
N LEU A 23 3.06 -12.50 -0.88
CA LEU A 23 4.09 -12.61 -1.92
C LEU A 23 5.48 -12.22 -1.41
N LEU A 24 5.58 -11.24 -0.52
CA LEU A 24 6.85 -10.87 0.11
C LEU A 24 7.38 -12.02 0.98
N VAL A 25 6.53 -12.63 1.78
CA VAL A 25 6.91 -13.82 2.58
C VAL A 25 7.43 -14.92 1.67
N GLN A 26 6.71 -15.21 0.61
CA GLN A 26 7.09 -16.25 -0.35
C GLN A 26 8.41 -15.93 -1.06
N ALA A 27 8.69 -14.66 -1.29
CA ALA A 27 9.93 -14.21 -1.92
C ALA A 27 11.13 -14.17 -0.95
N GLY A 28 10.95 -14.59 0.30
CA GLY A 28 12.03 -14.65 1.27
C GLY A 28 12.24 -13.41 2.13
N TYR A 29 11.33 -12.44 2.07
CA TYR A 29 11.36 -11.29 2.98
C TYR A 29 10.93 -11.71 4.37
N THR A 30 11.52 -11.08 5.38
CA THR A 30 11.20 -11.31 6.79
C THR A 30 10.50 -10.08 7.36
N GLN A 31 9.40 -10.28 8.06
CA GLN A 31 8.70 -9.19 8.73
C GLN A 31 9.55 -8.63 9.86
N VAL A 32 9.65 -7.30 9.93
CA VAL A 32 10.39 -6.60 10.99
C VAL A 32 9.54 -6.64 12.27
N PRO A 33 10.03 -7.25 13.36
CA PRO A 33 9.26 -7.33 14.60
C PRO A 33 9.11 -5.97 15.28
N GLY A 34 8.00 -5.78 15.99
CA GLY A 34 7.75 -4.57 16.77
C GLY A 34 7.27 -3.36 15.98
N VAL A 35 7.13 -3.48 14.67
CA VAL A 35 6.71 -2.37 13.78
C VAL A 35 5.26 -2.49 13.34
N PHE A 36 4.70 -3.69 13.36
CA PHE A 36 3.32 -3.92 12.95
C PHE A 36 2.34 -3.02 13.70
N GLN A 37 1.46 -2.35 12.96
CA GLN A 37 0.37 -1.57 13.54
C GLN A 37 -0.97 -2.07 13.00
N ASP A 38 -1.86 -2.38 13.94
CA ASP A 38 -3.26 -2.65 13.62
C ASP A 38 -3.97 -1.29 13.57
N LEU A 39 -4.46 -0.95 12.39
CA LEU A 39 -5.19 0.28 12.16
C LEU A 39 -6.70 -0.01 12.19
N CYS A 40 -7.54 0.99 12.09
CA CYS A 40 -8.98 0.75 12.11
C CYS A 40 -9.47 0.12 10.79
N ASN A 41 -10.64 -0.53 10.83
CA ASN A 41 -11.36 -1.08 9.66
C ASN A 41 -10.55 -2.13 8.88
N ASP A 42 -9.89 -3.05 9.59
CA ASP A 42 -9.08 -4.14 9.04
C ASP A 42 -7.85 -3.67 8.25
N ASP A 43 -7.46 -2.42 8.41
CA ASP A 43 -6.23 -1.91 7.83
C ASP A 43 -5.05 -2.12 8.76
N CYS A 44 -3.86 -2.17 8.19
CA CYS A 44 -2.63 -2.37 8.94
C CYS A 44 -1.43 -1.71 8.25
N LEU A 45 -0.36 -1.58 9.03
CA LEU A 45 0.94 -1.13 8.57
C LEU A 45 1.98 -2.14 9.01
N TYR A 46 2.85 -2.55 8.10
CA TYR A 46 3.91 -3.52 8.39
C TYR A 46 5.13 -3.26 7.52
N VAL A 47 6.27 -3.79 7.98
CA VAL A 47 7.54 -3.62 7.30
C VAL A 47 8.20 -4.99 7.13
N PHE A 48 8.69 -5.25 5.93
CA PHE A 48 9.46 -6.43 5.57
C PHE A 48 10.85 -6.04 5.13
N GLN A 49 11.79 -6.95 5.33
CA GLN A 49 13.16 -6.73 4.87
C GLN A 49 13.79 -8.04 4.38
N ASN A 50 14.75 -7.89 3.49
CA ASN A 50 15.72 -8.93 3.14
C ASN A 50 17.12 -8.33 3.22
N SER A 51 18.14 -9.04 2.70
CA SER A 51 19.52 -8.54 2.71
C SER A 51 19.74 -7.28 1.88
N GLU A 52 18.83 -6.93 0.99
CA GLU A 52 19.00 -5.85 0.03
C GLU A 52 18.02 -4.67 0.24
N LYS A 53 16.80 -4.94 0.69
CA LYS A 53 15.72 -3.94 0.73
C LYS A 53 14.89 -4.02 2.00
N THR A 54 14.40 -2.85 2.39
CA THR A 54 13.35 -2.69 3.41
C THR A 54 12.11 -2.13 2.73
N VAL A 55 10.98 -2.83 2.87
CA VAL A 55 9.71 -2.50 2.22
C VAL A 55 8.65 -2.27 3.28
N GLY A 56 8.07 -1.07 3.28
CA GLY A 56 6.94 -0.75 4.15
C GLY A 56 5.64 -0.81 3.37
N ILE A 57 4.59 -1.32 4.01
CA ILE A 57 3.26 -1.38 3.40
C ILE A 57 2.24 -0.84 4.39
N VAL A 58 1.36 0.04 3.92
CA VAL A 58 0.21 0.52 4.66
C VAL A 58 -1.04 0.35 3.80
N THR A 59 -2.02 -0.37 4.34
CA THR A 59 -3.24 -0.66 3.57
C THR A 59 -4.30 0.43 3.71
N GLN A 60 -4.17 1.31 4.72
CA GLN A 60 -5.10 2.39 4.97
C GLN A 60 -4.82 3.58 4.05
N GLY A 61 -5.71 3.83 3.11
CA GLY A 61 -5.52 4.88 2.10
C GLY A 61 -6.69 5.85 1.97
N ASP A 62 -7.53 5.99 3.01
CA ASP A 62 -8.78 6.75 2.93
C ASP A 62 -8.71 8.15 3.54
N TYR A 63 -7.69 8.45 4.34
CA TYR A 63 -7.64 9.69 5.11
C TYR A 63 -6.65 10.68 4.50
N ALA A 64 -7.15 11.89 4.23
CA ALA A 64 -6.37 12.98 3.65
C ALA A 64 -5.68 13.83 4.73
N ILE A 65 -6.22 13.84 5.94
CA ILE A 65 -5.73 14.66 7.05
C ILE A 65 -5.76 13.86 8.35
N GLY A 66 -5.02 14.34 9.36
CA GLY A 66 -5.01 13.76 10.70
C GLY A 66 -3.90 12.72 10.89
N ASP A 67 -3.94 12.06 12.05
CA ASP A 67 -2.89 11.11 12.46
C ASP A 67 -2.84 9.86 11.56
N TYR A 68 -3.95 9.48 10.97
CA TYR A 68 -4.06 8.31 10.09
C TYR A 68 -4.03 8.68 8.61
N SER A 69 -3.54 9.88 8.28
CA SER A 69 -3.42 10.30 6.90
C SER A 69 -2.34 9.52 6.16
N VAL A 70 -2.50 9.38 4.85
CA VAL A 70 -1.49 8.76 3.99
C VAL A 70 -0.16 9.49 4.12
N LYS A 71 -0.18 10.82 4.22
CA LYS A 71 1.03 11.62 4.44
C LYS A 71 1.78 11.17 5.70
N ASN A 72 1.08 11.02 6.82
CA ASN A 72 1.70 10.59 8.07
C ASN A 72 2.21 9.17 8.00
N HIS A 73 1.48 8.26 7.38
CA HIS A 73 1.94 6.89 7.18
C HIS A 73 3.22 6.82 6.35
N LEU A 74 3.28 7.56 5.25
CA LEU A 74 4.48 7.60 4.42
C LEU A 74 5.68 8.21 5.15
N THR A 75 5.45 9.29 5.92
CA THR A 75 6.49 9.91 6.73
C THR A 75 7.04 8.92 7.76
N TYR A 76 6.17 8.15 8.40
CA TYR A 76 6.57 7.13 9.36
C TYR A 76 7.41 6.03 8.71
N LEU A 77 6.95 5.49 7.57
CA LEU A 77 7.69 4.45 6.84
C LEU A 77 9.06 4.97 6.39
N GLN A 78 9.14 6.22 5.95
CA GLN A 78 10.41 6.84 5.59
C GLN A 78 11.35 6.93 6.80
N SER A 79 10.82 7.27 7.98
CA SER A 79 11.60 7.36 9.22
C SER A 79 12.19 6.01 9.65
N LEU A 80 11.57 4.90 9.23
CA LEU A 80 12.05 3.55 9.47
C LEU A 80 13.10 3.08 8.45
N GLY A 81 13.47 3.93 7.49
CA GLY A 81 14.45 3.59 6.48
C GLY A 81 13.94 2.69 5.37
N CYS A 82 12.64 2.69 5.09
CA CYS A 82 12.09 1.91 3.99
C CYS A 82 12.60 2.42 2.65
N ASP A 83 13.16 1.51 1.85
CA ASP A 83 13.60 1.82 0.48
C ASP A 83 12.40 1.97 -0.45
N VAL A 84 11.36 1.19 -0.20
CA VAL A 84 10.10 1.21 -0.93
C VAL A 84 8.95 1.30 0.08
N ALA A 85 8.03 2.21 -0.15
CA ALA A 85 6.77 2.30 0.59
C ALA A 85 5.62 2.02 -0.37
N VAL A 86 4.78 1.05 -0.01
CA VAL A 86 3.59 0.69 -0.77
C VAL A 86 2.38 1.16 0.02
N CYS A 87 1.50 1.91 -0.60
CA CYS A 87 0.31 2.44 0.06
C CYS A 87 -0.92 2.33 -0.83
N ALA A 88 -2.09 2.54 -0.22
CA ALA A 88 -3.33 2.71 -0.94
C ALA A 88 -3.63 4.20 -1.12
N CYS A 89 -4.32 4.53 -2.21
CA CYS A 89 -4.74 5.89 -2.51
C CYS A 89 -6.19 5.86 -2.98
N THR A 90 -7.11 6.18 -2.06
CA THR A 90 -8.53 6.27 -2.42
C THR A 90 -8.78 7.57 -3.18
N VAL A 91 -9.47 7.47 -4.32
CA VAL A 91 -9.80 8.63 -5.14
C VAL A 91 -11.19 9.16 -4.78
N GLY A 92 -11.39 10.47 -5.00
CA GLY A 92 -12.64 11.15 -4.71
C GLY A 92 -12.43 12.66 -4.58
N THR A 93 -13.51 13.41 -4.55
CA THR A 93 -13.46 14.89 -4.51
C THR A 93 -12.77 15.42 -3.26
N SER A 94 -12.90 14.73 -2.13
CA SER A 94 -12.26 15.11 -0.85
C SER A 94 -10.90 14.47 -0.64
N LYS A 95 -10.36 13.74 -1.64
CA LYS A 95 -9.17 12.88 -1.49
C LYS A 95 -7.94 13.41 -2.22
N GLN A 96 -7.99 14.60 -2.79
CA GLN A 96 -6.87 15.14 -3.57
C GLN A 96 -5.57 15.25 -2.75
N LYS A 97 -5.67 15.59 -1.46
CA LYS A 97 -4.50 15.71 -0.59
C LYS A 97 -3.74 14.39 -0.42
N ILE A 98 -4.42 13.24 -0.54
CA ILE A 98 -3.77 11.93 -0.52
C ILE A 98 -2.83 11.82 -1.71
N LYS A 99 -3.33 12.12 -2.90
CA LYS A 99 -2.56 12.08 -4.13
C LYS A 99 -1.39 13.07 -4.10
N ASP A 100 -1.62 14.26 -3.58
CA ASP A 100 -0.59 15.29 -3.44
C ASP A 100 0.54 14.85 -2.50
N ALA A 101 0.21 14.16 -1.40
CA ALA A 101 1.20 13.65 -0.47
C ALA A 101 2.11 12.59 -1.13
N ILE A 102 1.56 11.75 -2.01
CA ILE A 102 2.32 10.75 -2.76
C ILE A 102 3.22 11.43 -3.79
N LYS A 103 2.69 12.41 -4.52
CA LYS A 103 3.42 13.15 -5.54
C LYS A 103 4.58 13.98 -4.99
N ALA A 104 4.57 14.27 -3.68
CA ALA A 104 5.66 14.99 -3.03
C ALA A 104 6.97 14.16 -2.99
N TYR A 105 6.90 12.86 -3.17
CA TYR A 105 8.08 12.01 -3.25
C TYR A 105 8.64 12.02 -4.68
N PRO A 106 9.94 12.24 -4.86
CA PRO A 106 10.54 12.34 -6.21
C PRO A 106 10.36 11.07 -7.05
N SER A 107 10.41 9.90 -6.41
CA SER A 107 10.14 8.63 -7.07
C SER A 107 8.82 8.06 -6.56
N HIS A 108 7.82 8.09 -7.42
CA HIS A 108 6.50 7.56 -7.10
C HIS A 108 5.85 6.97 -8.35
N HIS A 109 4.92 6.03 -8.12
CA HIS A 109 4.15 5.39 -9.18
C HIS A 109 2.72 5.16 -8.68
N PHE A 110 1.74 5.46 -9.52
CA PHE A 110 0.33 5.16 -9.27
C PHE A 110 -0.08 3.94 -10.10
N GLU A 111 -0.44 2.86 -9.43
CA GLU A 111 -0.98 1.67 -10.08
C GLU A 111 -2.51 1.68 -9.95
N PRO A 112 -3.25 1.72 -11.05
CA PRO A 112 -4.71 1.79 -10.99
C PRO A 112 -5.33 0.47 -10.55
N LYS A 113 -6.38 0.56 -9.74
CA LYS A 113 -7.16 -0.58 -9.27
C LYS A 113 -8.64 -0.33 -9.54
N SER A 114 -9.20 -1.14 -10.40
CA SER A 114 -10.62 -1.06 -10.76
C SER A 114 -11.45 -2.05 -9.95
N LYS A 115 -12.71 -1.70 -9.75
CA LYS A 115 -13.69 -2.61 -9.15
C LYS A 115 -14.17 -3.59 -10.20
N SER A 116 -14.22 -4.88 -9.86
CA SER A 116 -14.70 -5.93 -10.74
C SER A 116 -16.18 -6.25 -10.50
N ASN A 117 -16.83 -6.88 -11.49
CA ASN A 117 -18.28 -7.12 -11.48
C ASN A 117 -18.70 -8.35 -10.67
N SER A 118 -17.78 -9.23 -10.32
CA SER A 118 -18.07 -10.44 -9.56
C SER A 118 -16.97 -10.72 -8.54
N ILE A 119 -17.29 -11.56 -7.54
CA ILE A 119 -16.33 -11.95 -6.51
C ILE A 119 -15.15 -12.69 -7.14
N ALA A 120 -15.41 -13.59 -8.09
CA ALA A 120 -14.35 -14.34 -8.76
C ALA A 120 -13.42 -13.44 -9.57
N ALA A 121 -14.01 -12.53 -10.38
CA ALA A 121 -13.24 -11.57 -11.16
C ALA A 121 -12.43 -10.63 -10.26
N GLN A 122 -13.00 -10.20 -9.12
CA GLN A 122 -12.34 -9.35 -8.16
C GLN A 122 -11.10 -10.03 -7.55
N ARG A 123 -11.20 -11.32 -7.21
CA ARG A 123 -10.07 -12.09 -6.66
C ARG A 123 -8.94 -12.23 -7.66
N ILE A 124 -9.27 -12.54 -8.92
CA ILE A 124 -8.27 -12.64 -9.99
C ILE A 124 -7.58 -11.29 -10.21
N ASP A 125 -8.35 -10.22 -10.27
CA ASP A 125 -7.85 -8.88 -10.49
C ASP A 125 -6.95 -8.42 -9.32
N ASN A 126 -7.36 -8.69 -8.08
CA ASN A 126 -6.56 -8.40 -6.90
C ASN A 126 -5.20 -9.11 -6.97
N PHE A 127 -5.19 -10.38 -7.35
CA PHE A 127 -3.96 -11.16 -7.44
C PHE A 127 -3.06 -10.63 -8.57
N ASN A 128 -3.62 -10.35 -9.73
CA ASN A 128 -2.86 -9.81 -10.86
C ASN A 128 -2.24 -8.45 -10.50
N CYS A 129 -2.98 -7.61 -9.82
CA CYS A 129 -2.51 -6.31 -9.38
C CYS A 129 -1.41 -6.44 -8.32
N ALA A 130 -1.57 -7.36 -7.36
CA ALA A 130 -0.56 -7.63 -6.35
C ALA A 130 0.75 -8.13 -6.97
N THR A 131 0.66 -9.00 -7.98
CA THR A 131 1.83 -9.49 -8.72
C THR A 131 2.54 -8.34 -9.44
N LYS A 132 1.79 -7.42 -10.02
CA LYS A 132 2.34 -6.22 -10.66
C LYS A 132 3.10 -5.35 -9.68
N ILE A 133 2.51 -5.09 -8.52
CA ILE A 133 3.16 -4.31 -7.45
C ILE A 133 4.44 -5.01 -7.01
N MET A 134 4.39 -6.32 -6.81
CA MET A 134 5.55 -7.11 -6.42
C MET A 134 6.69 -7.00 -7.43
N GLY A 135 6.37 -6.95 -8.72
CA GLY A 135 7.35 -6.74 -9.79
C GLY A 135 7.99 -5.36 -9.78
N MET A 136 7.40 -4.38 -9.12
CA MET A 136 7.93 -3.03 -8.98
C MET A 136 8.79 -2.85 -7.72
N ILE A 137 8.69 -3.75 -6.77
CA ILE A 137 9.51 -3.76 -5.56
C ILE A 137 10.89 -4.34 -5.89
#